data_756bfca3f4eea0f20cc97abdc97f408f
#
_entry.id   756bfca3f4eea0f20cc97abdc97f408f
#
_cell.length_a   1.000
_cell.length_b   1.000
_cell.length_c   1.000
_cell.angle_alpha   90.00
_cell.angle_beta   90.00
_cell.angle_gamma   90.00
#
_symmetry.space_group_name_H-M   'P 1'
#
loop_
_entity.id
_entity.type
_entity.pdbx_description
1 polymer ?
#
loop_
_entity_poly.entity_id
_entity_poly.type
_entity_poly.pdbx_seq_one_letter_code
_entity_poly.pdbx_strand_id
1 'polypeptide(L)'
;MLFSALPAKQGLYDPETEVDSCGVAMVADIHGRRSHSIVADGLLALENLEHRGAAGAEPNSGDGAGILIQLPDELFRGTVDFALPAPSQTGANTYAAGTCFLPMDQAARREAMDRIATLADAEGITILGWRDLPVDVEGADIGETAVGCMPFMAQLFVTVDPSDGAARLGGIDLDRYIYPFRKQAERITPEVDESGTGLYFASLSSRTMVYKGMLTTMQLPLYYPDLRDDRCLSAIAIVHSRFSTNTFPSWPLA
;
A
#
# COMPACT_ATOMS: atom_id res chain seq x y z
N MET A 1 -18.58 -10.85 -15.63
CA MET A 1 -18.67 -9.38 -15.72
C MET A 1 -20.14 -9.00 -15.81
N LEU A 2 -20.74 -8.63 -14.71
CA LEU A 2 -22.06 -8.02 -14.71
C LEU A 2 -21.86 -6.51 -14.67
N PHE A 3 -21.72 -5.90 -15.82
CA PHE A 3 -21.99 -4.47 -15.92
C PHE A 3 -23.48 -4.30 -15.70
N SER A 4 -23.90 -3.79 -14.53
CA SER A 4 -25.25 -3.26 -14.42
C SER A 4 -25.29 -2.07 -15.34
N ALA A 5 -26.06 -2.17 -16.42
CA ALA A 5 -26.32 -1.01 -17.27
C ALA A 5 -26.94 0.08 -16.38
N LEU A 6 -26.34 1.27 -16.38
CA LEU A 6 -26.90 2.42 -15.68
C LEU A 6 -28.37 2.58 -16.15
N PRO A 7 -29.29 2.98 -15.25
CA PRO A 7 -30.67 3.27 -15.61
C PRO A 7 -30.70 4.33 -16.73
N ALA A 8 -31.70 4.25 -17.61
CA ALA A 8 -31.91 5.29 -18.59
C ALA A 8 -32.23 6.64 -17.92
N LYS A 9 -31.85 7.73 -18.56
CA LYS A 9 -32.16 9.08 -18.11
C LYS A 9 -33.66 9.20 -17.77
N GLN A 10 -33.97 9.64 -16.55
CA GLN A 10 -35.34 9.71 -16.04
C GLN A 10 -35.51 10.83 -15.01
N GLY A 11 -36.41 11.78 -15.26
CA GLY A 11 -36.63 12.91 -14.36
C GLY A 11 -35.35 13.75 -14.20
N LEU A 12 -34.88 13.92 -12.96
CA LEU A 12 -33.65 14.62 -12.62
C LEU A 12 -32.38 13.75 -12.73
N TYR A 13 -32.55 12.42 -12.89
CA TYR A 13 -31.44 11.51 -13.05
C TYR A 13 -30.91 11.54 -14.49
N ASP A 14 -29.62 11.79 -14.64
CA ASP A 14 -28.91 11.72 -15.90
C ASP A 14 -27.64 10.86 -15.70
N PRO A 15 -27.54 9.67 -16.37
CA PRO A 15 -26.37 8.81 -16.23
C PRO A 15 -25.05 9.46 -16.70
N GLU A 16 -25.10 10.53 -17.53
CA GLU A 16 -23.90 11.28 -17.92
C GLU A 16 -23.32 12.12 -16.77
N THR A 17 -24.11 12.36 -15.71
CA THR A 17 -23.66 13.06 -14.50
C THR A 17 -23.26 12.13 -13.38
N GLU A 18 -23.39 10.82 -13.58
CA GLU A 18 -22.95 9.81 -12.62
C GLU A 18 -21.42 9.79 -12.60
N VAL A 19 -20.84 10.20 -11.49
CA VAL A 19 -19.39 10.27 -11.29
C VAL A 19 -19.03 9.62 -9.97
N ASP A 20 -17.86 8.98 -9.91
CA ASP A 20 -17.33 8.44 -8.66
C ASP A 20 -17.11 9.57 -7.65
N SER A 21 -17.43 9.30 -6.41
CA SER A 21 -17.41 10.28 -5.32
C SER A 21 -16.15 10.23 -4.48
N CYS A 22 -15.13 9.46 -4.88
CA CYS A 22 -13.86 9.36 -4.16
C CYS A 22 -13.19 10.73 -3.98
N GLY A 23 -12.61 10.95 -2.81
CA GLY A 23 -11.77 12.10 -2.52
C GLY A 23 -10.30 11.77 -2.80
N VAL A 24 -9.61 12.65 -3.51
CA VAL A 24 -8.15 12.55 -3.74
C VAL A 24 -7.53 13.90 -3.48
N ALA A 25 -6.40 13.93 -2.76
CA ALA A 25 -5.60 15.14 -2.58
C ALA A 25 -4.11 14.81 -2.72
N MET A 26 -3.31 15.83 -3.02
CA MET A 26 -1.87 15.74 -3.13
C MET A 26 -1.22 16.94 -2.44
N VAL A 27 -0.18 16.65 -1.66
CA VAL A 27 0.72 17.65 -1.06
C VAL A 27 2.14 17.37 -1.54
N ALA A 28 2.87 18.39 -1.95
CA ALA A 28 4.25 18.21 -2.41
C ALA A 28 5.13 19.42 -2.10
N ASP A 29 6.40 19.17 -1.74
CA ASP A 29 7.44 20.21 -1.74
C ASP A 29 7.96 20.39 -3.17
N ILE A 30 7.82 21.60 -3.74
CA ILE A 30 8.21 21.90 -5.13
C ILE A 30 9.72 21.84 -5.37
N HIS A 31 10.52 21.82 -4.31
CA HIS A 31 11.98 21.67 -4.38
C HIS A 31 12.44 20.23 -4.15
N GLY A 32 11.50 19.29 -3.91
CA GLY A 32 11.77 17.88 -3.68
C GLY A 32 12.42 17.58 -2.32
N ARG A 33 12.34 18.49 -1.34
CA ARG A 33 12.89 18.30 0.01
C ARG A 33 11.97 17.37 0.79
N ARG A 34 12.53 16.28 1.26
CA ARG A 34 11.79 15.31 2.07
C ARG A 34 11.64 15.82 3.51
N SER A 35 10.44 15.72 4.06
CA SER A 35 10.15 16.02 5.45
C SER A 35 8.97 15.21 5.94
N HIS A 36 8.87 14.99 7.26
CA HIS A 36 7.69 14.39 7.86
C HIS A 36 6.46 15.32 7.76
N SER A 37 6.67 16.65 7.70
CA SER A 37 5.56 17.60 7.55
C SER A 37 4.74 17.36 6.28
N ILE A 38 5.35 16.94 5.17
CA ILE A 38 4.61 16.57 3.94
C ILE A 38 3.69 15.36 4.17
N VAL A 39 4.13 14.39 4.97
CA VAL A 39 3.29 13.23 5.35
C VAL A 39 2.14 13.70 6.25
N ALA A 40 2.44 14.51 7.26
CA ALA A 40 1.44 15.06 8.17
C ALA A 40 0.42 15.94 7.45
N ASP A 41 0.85 16.82 6.55
CA ASP A 41 -0.04 17.66 5.73
C ASP A 41 -0.89 16.80 4.77
N GLY A 42 -0.34 15.70 4.23
CA GLY A 42 -1.09 14.72 3.44
C GLY A 42 -2.19 14.04 4.26
N LEU A 43 -1.88 13.62 5.48
CA LEU A 43 -2.86 13.04 6.40
C LEU A 43 -3.93 14.06 6.81
N LEU A 44 -3.56 15.31 7.08
CA LEU A 44 -4.52 16.38 7.34
C LEU A 44 -5.43 16.64 6.12
N ALA A 45 -4.87 16.59 4.91
CA ALA A 45 -5.67 16.69 3.69
C ALA A 45 -6.65 15.52 3.56
N LEU A 46 -6.24 14.30 3.96
CA LEU A 46 -7.11 13.12 3.99
C LEU A 46 -8.27 13.31 4.98
N GLU A 47 -8.00 13.79 6.19
CA GLU A 47 -9.04 14.11 7.20
C GLU A 47 -10.07 15.08 6.63
N ASN A 48 -9.63 16.13 5.92
CA ASN A 48 -10.52 17.09 5.27
C ASN A 48 -11.35 16.47 4.13
N LEU A 49 -11.01 15.27 3.65
CA LEU A 49 -11.77 14.51 2.66
C LEU A 49 -12.76 13.51 3.29
N GLU A 50 -12.97 13.52 4.60
CA GLU A 50 -13.90 12.60 5.28
C GLU A 50 -15.30 12.62 4.64
N HIS A 51 -15.80 13.80 4.31
CA HIS A 51 -17.10 14.00 3.64
C HIS A 51 -17.17 13.40 2.22
N ARG A 52 -16.05 12.92 1.67
CA ARG A 52 -15.92 12.25 0.35
C ARG A 52 -15.74 10.76 0.47
N GLY A 53 -15.62 10.22 1.68
CA GLY A 53 -15.56 8.81 1.96
C GLY A 53 -16.91 8.24 2.39
N ALA A 54 -17.00 6.93 2.51
CA ALA A 54 -18.14 6.26 3.10
C ALA A 54 -17.69 5.36 4.24
N ALA A 55 -18.57 5.19 5.21
CA ALA A 55 -18.51 4.14 6.20
C ALA A 55 -19.55 3.08 5.85
N GLY A 56 -19.27 1.83 6.19
CA GLY A 56 -20.21 0.73 6.05
C GLY A 56 -21.39 0.82 7.02
N ALA A 57 -21.99 -0.34 7.33
CA ALA A 57 -23.06 -0.43 8.35
C ALA A 57 -22.55 -0.03 9.75
N GLU A 58 -21.25 -0.15 9.99
CA GLU A 58 -20.55 0.27 11.20
C GLU A 58 -19.82 1.61 10.93
N PRO A 59 -19.97 2.62 11.80
CA PRO A 59 -19.33 3.92 11.61
C PRO A 59 -17.80 3.87 11.60
N ASN A 60 -17.21 2.84 12.24
CA ASN A 60 -15.78 2.60 12.35
C ASN A 60 -15.23 1.54 11.38
N SER A 61 -16.02 1.17 10.35
CA SER A 61 -15.57 0.37 9.20
C SER A 61 -15.68 1.22 7.94
N GLY A 62 -14.54 1.75 7.47
CA GLY A 62 -14.50 2.60 6.28
C GLY A 62 -14.48 1.81 4.98
N ASP A 63 -14.96 2.41 3.88
CA ASP A 63 -14.84 1.85 2.53
C ASP A 63 -13.38 1.78 2.06
N GLY A 64 -12.54 2.66 2.56
CA GLY A 64 -11.11 2.67 2.33
C GLY A 64 -10.49 4.04 2.42
N ALA A 65 -9.29 4.07 3.00
CA ALA A 65 -8.41 5.23 2.99
C ALA A 65 -6.98 4.79 2.72
N GLY A 66 -6.20 5.68 2.13
CA GLY A 66 -4.80 5.38 1.85
C GLY A 66 -3.96 6.60 1.58
N ILE A 67 -2.65 6.40 1.70
CA ILE A 67 -1.61 7.37 1.40
C ILE A 67 -0.50 6.70 0.60
N LEU A 68 -0.07 7.36 -0.48
CA LEU A 68 1.16 7.06 -1.20
C LEU A 68 2.19 8.12 -0.86
N ILE A 69 3.36 7.68 -0.42
CA ILE A 69 4.53 8.51 -0.09
C ILE A 69 5.76 7.99 -0.82
N GLN A 70 6.85 8.73 -0.81
CA GLN A 70 8.12 8.17 -1.23
C GLN A 70 8.58 7.09 -0.25
N LEU A 71 9.41 6.13 -0.73
CA LEU A 71 9.99 5.09 0.12
C LEU A 71 10.70 5.74 1.32
N PRO A 72 10.27 5.45 2.57
CA PRO A 72 10.82 6.08 3.78
C PRO A 72 12.11 5.38 4.24
N ASP A 73 13.21 5.61 3.52
CA ASP A 73 14.50 4.93 3.71
C ASP A 73 15.05 5.07 5.14
N GLU A 74 14.95 6.28 5.74
CA GLU A 74 15.43 6.51 7.10
C GLU A 74 14.66 5.71 8.15
N LEU A 75 13.33 5.61 7.99
CA LEU A 75 12.50 4.78 8.85
C LEU A 75 12.93 3.31 8.75
N PHE A 76 13.09 2.80 7.52
CA PHE A 76 13.42 1.39 7.32
C PHE A 76 14.81 1.05 7.83
N ARG A 77 15.83 1.88 7.58
CA ARG A 77 17.17 1.67 8.13
C ARG A 77 17.21 1.66 9.65
N GLY A 78 16.26 2.33 10.30
CA GLY A 78 16.16 2.37 11.76
C GLY A 78 15.25 1.29 12.37
N THR A 79 14.52 0.51 11.56
CA THR A 79 13.50 -0.44 12.08
C THR A 79 13.66 -1.88 11.62
N VAL A 80 14.36 -2.15 10.50
CA VAL A 80 14.63 -3.52 10.07
C VAL A 80 15.90 -4.05 10.73
N ASP A 81 15.96 -5.38 10.93
CA ASP A 81 17.08 -6.09 11.53
C ASP A 81 18.04 -6.72 10.51
N PHE A 82 17.83 -6.44 9.22
CA PHE A 82 18.68 -6.87 8.11
C PHE A 82 19.31 -5.67 7.38
N ALA A 83 20.40 -5.91 6.68
CA ALA A 83 21.13 -4.86 5.98
C ALA A 83 20.40 -4.38 4.72
N LEU A 84 20.18 -3.08 4.59
CA LEU A 84 19.70 -2.44 3.38
C LEU A 84 20.86 -1.90 2.56
N PRO A 85 20.90 -2.15 1.22
CA PRO A 85 21.96 -1.62 0.36
C PRO A 85 22.06 -0.10 0.43
N ALA A 86 23.26 0.42 0.26
CA ALA A 86 23.49 1.87 0.18
C ALA A 86 22.81 2.45 -1.07
N PRO A 87 22.34 3.70 -1.02
CA PRO A 87 21.84 4.39 -2.22
C PRO A 87 22.91 4.42 -3.33
N SER A 88 22.46 4.54 -4.57
CA SER A 88 23.34 4.74 -5.72
C SER A 88 24.12 6.06 -5.62
N GLN A 89 25.12 6.25 -6.48
CA GLN A 89 25.85 7.51 -6.57
C GLN A 89 24.95 8.73 -6.88
N THR A 90 23.79 8.50 -7.48
CA THR A 90 22.79 9.54 -7.77
C THR A 90 21.77 9.71 -6.64
N GLY A 91 21.92 9.00 -5.51
CA GLY A 91 21.03 9.05 -4.37
C GLY A 91 19.73 8.22 -4.55
N ALA A 92 19.61 7.43 -5.62
CA ALA A 92 18.45 6.56 -5.80
C ALA A 92 18.55 5.31 -4.90
N ASN A 93 17.43 4.87 -4.32
CA ASN A 93 17.38 3.63 -3.57
C ASN A 93 17.71 2.45 -4.49
N THR A 94 18.54 1.54 -4.01
CA THR A 94 18.99 0.33 -4.70
C THR A 94 18.32 -0.94 -4.16
N TYR A 95 17.27 -0.77 -3.38
CA TYR A 95 16.32 -1.79 -2.97
C TYR A 95 14.91 -1.29 -3.19
N ALA A 96 13.98 -2.21 -3.34
CA ALA A 96 12.55 -1.93 -3.35
C ALA A 96 11.92 -2.51 -2.07
N ALA A 97 10.91 -1.82 -1.55
CA ALA A 97 10.09 -2.34 -0.48
C ALA A 97 8.61 -2.17 -0.82
N GLY A 98 7.76 -3.02 -0.25
CA GLY A 98 6.34 -2.94 -0.51
C GLY A 98 5.48 -3.61 0.52
N THR A 99 4.33 -2.99 0.81
CA THR A 99 3.32 -3.56 1.69
C THR A 99 2.61 -4.71 0.98
N CYS A 100 2.62 -5.86 1.63
CA CYS A 100 2.04 -7.10 1.18
C CYS A 100 0.93 -7.53 2.16
N PHE A 101 -0.25 -7.80 1.63
CA PHE A 101 -1.34 -8.45 2.36
C PHE A 101 -1.22 -9.95 2.16
N LEU A 102 -1.18 -10.68 3.24
CA LEU A 102 -0.92 -12.12 3.32
C LEU A 102 -2.04 -12.81 4.10
N PRO A 103 -2.22 -14.14 3.95
CA PRO A 103 -3.17 -14.88 4.76
C PRO A 103 -2.93 -14.74 6.27
N MET A 104 -4.01 -14.63 7.04
CA MET A 104 -3.94 -14.65 8.51
C MET A 104 -3.51 -16.02 9.03
N ASP A 105 -3.90 -17.11 8.36
CA ASP A 105 -3.43 -18.46 8.70
C ASP A 105 -1.92 -18.57 8.51
N GLN A 106 -1.23 -19.06 9.53
CA GLN A 106 0.24 -19.11 9.54
C GLN A 106 0.82 -20.08 8.50
N ALA A 107 0.13 -21.20 8.23
CA ALA A 107 0.61 -22.18 7.27
C ALA A 107 0.44 -21.65 5.83
N ALA A 108 -0.72 -21.11 5.51
CA ALA A 108 -1.00 -20.48 4.23
C ALA A 108 -0.08 -19.26 3.97
N ARG A 109 0.19 -18.47 5.01
CA ARG A 109 1.13 -17.34 4.93
C ARG A 109 2.55 -17.80 4.61
N ARG A 110 3.05 -18.84 5.28
CA ARG A 110 4.37 -19.40 4.98
C ARG A 110 4.44 -19.92 3.55
N GLU A 111 3.43 -20.66 3.11
CA GLU A 111 3.35 -21.14 1.74
C GLU A 111 3.39 -20.00 0.71
N ALA A 112 2.66 -18.92 0.94
CA ALA A 112 2.70 -17.74 0.08
C ALA A 112 4.09 -17.10 0.04
N MET A 113 4.75 -16.95 1.19
CA MET A 113 6.11 -16.42 1.28
C MET A 113 7.15 -17.33 0.59
N ASP A 114 7.03 -18.66 0.72
CA ASP A 114 7.90 -19.64 0.06
C ASP A 114 7.74 -19.60 -1.47
N ARG A 115 6.51 -19.43 -1.96
CA ARG A 115 6.26 -19.25 -3.41
C ARG A 115 6.88 -17.95 -3.93
N ILE A 116 6.79 -16.86 -3.17
CA ILE A 116 7.46 -15.58 -3.51
C ILE A 116 8.98 -15.78 -3.56
N ALA A 117 9.57 -16.50 -2.58
CA ALA A 117 10.99 -16.77 -2.55
C ALA A 117 11.46 -17.60 -3.76
N THR A 118 10.70 -18.64 -4.10
CA THR A 118 10.99 -19.47 -5.28
C THR A 118 10.94 -18.65 -6.57
N LEU A 119 9.95 -17.75 -6.71
CA LEU A 119 9.85 -16.88 -7.86
C LEU A 119 11.00 -15.86 -7.90
N ALA A 120 11.37 -15.29 -6.75
CA ALA A 120 12.47 -14.34 -6.65
C ALA A 120 13.78 -14.96 -7.13
N ASP A 121 14.08 -16.18 -6.68
CA ASP A 121 15.26 -16.93 -7.12
C ASP A 121 15.24 -17.17 -8.64
N ALA A 122 14.10 -17.55 -9.20
CA ALA A 122 13.94 -17.79 -10.64
C ALA A 122 14.12 -16.51 -11.48
N GLU A 123 13.75 -15.35 -10.95
CA GLU A 123 13.85 -14.05 -11.61
C GLU A 123 15.17 -13.30 -11.26
N GLY A 124 16.08 -13.92 -10.51
CA GLY A 124 17.34 -13.27 -10.10
C GLY A 124 17.17 -12.09 -9.14
N ILE A 125 16.12 -12.13 -8.32
CA ILE A 125 15.82 -11.13 -7.31
C ILE A 125 16.24 -11.66 -5.94
N THR A 126 16.99 -10.86 -5.21
CA THR A 126 17.41 -11.15 -3.84
C THR A 126 16.41 -10.59 -2.84
N ILE A 127 15.80 -11.47 -2.05
CA ILE A 127 15.01 -11.05 -0.89
C ILE A 127 15.99 -10.67 0.23
N LEU A 128 15.93 -9.42 0.66
CA LEU A 128 16.71 -8.89 1.78
C LEU A 128 16.10 -9.28 3.13
N GLY A 129 14.78 -9.30 3.19
CA GLY A 129 14.04 -9.69 4.38
C GLY A 129 12.57 -9.30 4.34
N TRP A 130 11.89 -9.65 5.41
CA TRP A 130 10.50 -9.30 5.69
C TRP A 130 10.42 -8.53 7.00
N ARG A 131 9.56 -7.53 7.05
CA ARG A 131 9.21 -6.80 8.25
C ARG A 131 7.72 -6.94 8.48
N ASP A 132 7.31 -7.46 9.63
CA ASP A 132 5.92 -7.38 10.05
C ASP A 132 5.54 -5.90 10.16
N LEU A 133 4.50 -5.49 9.44
CA LEU A 133 4.07 -4.10 9.44
C LEU A 133 3.38 -3.80 10.78
N PRO A 134 3.90 -2.84 11.57
CA PRO A 134 3.24 -2.44 12.80
C PRO A 134 1.85 -1.86 12.51
N VAL A 135 0.83 -2.39 13.19
CA VAL A 135 -0.55 -1.90 13.12
C VAL A 135 -1.14 -1.80 14.52
N ASP A 136 -1.96 -0.79 14.74
CA ASP A 136 -2.65 -0.53 16.01
C ASP A 136 -4.17 -0.62 15.80
N VAL A 137 -4.70 -1.83 15.89
CA VAL A 137 -6.13 -2.12 15.68
C VAL A 137 -6.99 -1.48 16.77
N GLU A 138 -6.53 -1.58 18.04
CA GLU A 138 -7.28 -1.05 19.19
C GLU A 138 -7.22 0.47 19.23
N GLY A 139 -6.04 1.05 19.06
CA GLY A 139 -5.86 2.51 19.08
C GLY A 139 -6.54 3.23 17.91
N ALA A 140 -6.77 2.54 16.80
CA ALA A 140 -7.51 3.05 15.64
C ALA A 140 -9.01 2.77 15.70
N ASP A 141 -9.50 2.02 16.70
CA ASP A 141 -10.91 1.65 16.83
C ASP A 141 -11.51 1.06 15.54
N ILE A 142 -10.86 0.03 15.00
CA ILE A 142 -11.29 -0.61 13.74
C ILE A 142 -12.55 -1.45 13.99
N GLY A 143 -13.58 -1.29 13.14
CA GLY A 143 -14.83 -2.00 13.25
C GLY A 143 -14.72 -3.51 13.00
N GLU A 144 -15.64 -4.28 13.59
CA GLU A 144 -15.62 -5.75 13.54
C GLU A 144 -15.65 -6.29 12.10
N THR A 145 -16.37 -5.62 11.19
CA THR A 145 -16.43 -6.01 9.77
C THR A 145 -15.06 -5.91 9.11
N ALA A 146 -14.32 -4.83 9.34
CA ALA A 146 -12.98 -4.64 8.78
C ALA A 146 -11.95 -5.57 9.43
N VAL A 147 -12.05 -5.80 10.75
CA VAL A 147 -11.19 -6.75 11.48
C VAL A 147 -11.43 -8.19 11.02
N GLY A 148 -12.70 -8.57 10.80
CA GLY A 148 -13.08 -9.94 10.40
C GLY A 148 -12.51 -10.41 9.06
N CYS A 149 -12.15 -9.47 8.17
CA CYS A 149 -11.51 -9.76 6.87
C CYS A 149 -10.11 -9.14 6.74
N MET A 150 -9.49 -8.73 7.85
CA MET A 150 -8.17 -8.13 7.86
C MET A 150 -7.10 -9.15 7.46
N PRO A 151 -6.21 -8.82 6.50
CA PRO A 151 -5.08 -9.66 6.16
C PRO A 151 -3.94 -9.51 7.18
N PHE A 152 -3.04 -10.47 7.21
CA PHE A 152 -1.73 -10.25 7.82
C PHE A 152 -0.91 -9.30 6.95
N MET A 153 -0.32 -8.27 7.53
CA MET A 153 0.43 -7.27 6.81
C MET A 153 1.92 -7.38 7.07
N ALA A 154 2.68 -7.53 6.01
CA ALA A 154 4.13 -7.50 6.06
C ALA A 154 4.70 -6.61 4.94
N GLN A 155 5.94 -6.21 5.10
CA GLN A 155 6.69 -5.49 4.08
C GLN A 155 7.80 -6.40 3.56
N LEU A 156 7.79 -6.63 2.25
CA LEU A 156 8.84 -7.35 1.53
C LEU A 156 9.92 -6.37 1.09
N PHE A 157 11.19 -6.70 1.34
CA PHE A 157 12.34 -5.94 0.89
C PHE A 157 13.16 -6.77 -0.09
N VAL A 158 13.42 -6.23 -1.28
CA VAL A 158 14.11 -6.92 -2.36
C VAL A 158 15.14 -6.03 -3.04
N THR A 159 16.12 -6.66 -3.67
CA THR A 159 17.11 -5.99 -4.52
C THR A 159 17.46 -6.88 -5.71
N VAL A 160 18.18 -6.34 -6.66
CA VAL A 160 18.83 -7.09 -7.74
C VAL A 160 20.33 -6.94 -7.58
N ASP A 161 21.02 -8.04 -7.35
CA ASP A 161 22.47 -8.02 -7.22
C ASP A 161 23.13 -7.80 -8.58
N PRO A 162 24.15 -6.91 -8.65
CA PRO A 162 24.83 -6.68 -9.90
C PRO A 162 25.63 -7.92 -10.34
N SER A 163 25.55 -8.24 -11.62
CA SER A 163 26.48 -9.21 -12.23
C SER A 163 27.82 -8.55 -12.55
N ASP A 164 28.93 -9.28 -12.28
CA ASP A 164 30.29 -8.99 -12.76
C ASP A 164 30.74 -7.51 -12.65
N GLY A 165 30.58 -6.90 -11.47
CA GLY A 165 31.10 -5.55 -11.21
C GLY A 165 30.25 -4.41 -11.79
N ALA A 166 29.07 -4.70 -12.31
CA ALA A 166 28.10 -3.67 -12.70
C ALA A 166 27.59 -2.89 -11.47
N ALA A 167 27.11 -1.66 -11.69
CA ALA A 167 26.44 -0.91 -10.65
C ALA A 167 25.09 -1.55 -10.31
N ARG A 168 24.73 -1.54 -9.01
CA ARG A 168 23.42 -2.04 -8.56
C ARG A 168 22.30 -1.18 -9.17
N LEU A 169 21.24 -1.82 -9.65
CA LEU A 169 20.07 -1.12 -10.16
C LEU A 169 19.44 -0.27 -9.04
N GLY A 170 18.89 0.88 -9.40
CA GLY A 170 18.23 1.77 -8.47
C GLY A 170 17.16 2.65 -9.12
N GLY A 171 16.26 3.17 -8.31
CA GLY A 171 15.20 4.05 -8.78
C GLY A 171 14.32 3.39 -9.84
N ILE A 172 14.02 4.10 -10.92
CA ILE A 172 13.10 3.63 -11.97
C ILE A 172 13.58 2.35 -12.68
N ASP A 173 14.88 2.13 -12.80
CA ASP A 173 15.40 0.94 -13.47
C ASP A 173 15.19 -0.31 -12.60
N LEU A 174 15.34 -0.18 -11.28
CA LEU A 174 14.96 -1.24 -10.36
C LEU A 174 13.44 -1.47 -10.39
N ASP A 175 12.62 -0.42 -10.38
CA ASP A 175 11.17 -0.56 -10.44
C ASP A 175 10.70 -1.29 -11.70
N ARG A 176 11.33 -1.02 -12.86
CA ARG A 176 11.03 -1.74 -14.12
C ARG A 176 11.33 -3.23 -14.04
N TYR A 177 12.35 -3.61 -13.27
CA TYR A 177 12.72 -5.01 -13.05
C TYR A 177 11.78 -5.69 -12.04
N ILE A 178 11.41 -4.99 -10.96
CA ILE A 178 10.57 -5.53 -9.88
C ILE A 178 9.08 -5.59 -10.25
N TYR A 179 8.59 -4.74 -11.13
CA TYR A 179 7.18 -4.71 -11.51
C TYR A 179 6.67 -6.03 -12.13
N PRO A 180 7.36 -6.66 -13.10
CA PRO A 180 6.97 -7.97 -13.60
C PRO A 180 6.97 -9.06 -12.51
N PHE A 181 7.97 -9.06 -11.63
CA PHE A 181 8.04 -9.98 -10.50
C PHE A 181 6.81 -9.84 -9.59
N ARG A 182 6.47 -8.60 -9.19
CA ARG A 182 5.26 -8.34 -8.41
C ARG A 182 4.02 -8.93 -9.10
N LYS A 183 3.85 -8.70 -10.40
CA LYS A 183 2.69 -9.19 -11.15
C LYS A 183 2.65 -10.71 -11.30
N GLN A 184 3.80 -11.35 -11.41
CA GLN A 184 3.90 -12.79 -11.39
C GLN A 184 3.55 -13.35 -9.99
N ALA A 185 4.10 -12.77 -8.92
CA ALA A 185 3.82 -13.15 -7.55
C ALA A 185 2.31 -13.09 -7.23
N GLU A 186 1.63 -12.03 -7.64
CA GLU A 186 0.18 -11.87 -7.48
C GLU A 186 -0.63 -12.96 -8.24
N ARG A 187 -0.08 -13.58 -9.28
CA ARG A 187 -0.76 -14.61 -10.09
C ARG A 187 -0.50 -16.05 -9.62
N ILE A 188 0.65 -16.32 -9.05
CA ILE A 188 1.01 -17.69 -8.61
C ILE A 188 0.43 -18.03 -7.25
N THR A 189 -0.05 -17.05 -6.50
CA THR A 189 -0.76 -17.24 -5.25
C THR A 189 -2.25 -17.14 -5.49
N PRO A 190 -3.09 -17.87 -4.74
CA PRO A 190 -4.53 -17.73 -4.84
C PRO A 190 -4.95 -16.28 -4.65
N GLU A 191 -5.93 -15.83 -5.43
CA GLU A 191 -6.54 -14.52 -5.22
C GLU A 191 -7.04 -14.41 -3.77
N VAL A 192 -6.98 -13.20 -3.22
CA VAL A 192 -7.62 -12.92 -1.93
C VAL A 192 -9.11 -13.19 -2.11
N ASP A 193 -9.62 -14.21 -1.46
CA ASP A 193 -11.06 -14.50 -1.41
C ASP A 193 -11.75 -13.60 -0.37
N GLU A 194 -13.07 -13.74 -0.24
CA GLU A 194 -13.88 -13.00 0.74
C GLU A 194 -13.44 -13.25 2.19
N SER A 195 -12.66 -14.32 2.44
CA SER A 195 -12.08 -14.65 3.75
C SER A 195 -10.73 -13.98 4.02
N GLY A 196 -10.20 -13.20 3.06
CA GLY A 196 -8.90 -12.56 3.17
C GLY A 196 -7.72 -13.49 2.91
N THR A 197 -7.95 -14.68 2.32
CA THR A 197 -6.88 -15.60 1.93
C THR A 197 -6.34 -15.23 0.56
N GLY A 198 -5.01 -15.13 0.43
CA GLY A 198 -4.35 -14.80 -0.83
C GLY A 198 -3.22 -13.82 -0.64
N LEU A 199 -2.67 -13.37 -1.74
CA LEU A 199 -1.58 -12.41 -1.79
C LEU A 199 -1.99 -11.17 -2.55
N TYR A 200 -1.75 -10.00 -1.96
CA TYR A 200 -1.93 -8.72 -2.63
C TYR A 200 -0.79 -7.77 -2.24
N PHE A 201 -0.17 -7.15 -3.23
CA PHE A 201 0.79 -6.07 -2.98
C PHE A 201 0.10 -4.71 -3.11
N ALA A 202 -0.04 -3.96 -2.02
CA ALA A 202 -0.45 -2.56 -2.09
C ALA A 202 0.59 -1.73 -2.86
N SER A 203 1.86 -2.01 -2.64
CA SER A 203 2.98 -1.48 -3.43
C SER A 203 4.18 -2.44 -3.39
N LEU A 204 5.07 -2.34 -4.37
CA LEU A 204 6.44 -2.86 -4.33
C LEU A 204 7.27 -2.00 -5.27
N SER A 205 8.09 -1.11 -4.73
CA SER A 205 8.83 -0.11 -5.48
C SER A 205 10.07 0.38 -4.72
N SER A 206 11.07 0.81 -5.44
CA SER A 206 12.25 1.47 -4.87
C SER A 206 12.02 2.97 -4.58
N ARG A 207 10.89 3.52 -5.04
CA ARG A 207 10.61 4.96 -4.99
C ARG A 207 9.41 5.34 -4.14
N THR A 208 8.39 4.49 -4.08
CA THR A 208 7.12 4.79 -3.43
C THR A 208 6.66 3.66 -2.51
N MET A 209 5.91 4.03 -1.47
CA MET A 209 5.25 3.14 -0.53
C MET A 209 3.78 3.53 -0.41
N VAL A 210 2.91 2.54 -0.33
CA VAL A 210 1.47 2.73 -0.11
C VAL A 210 1.07 2.11 1.23
N TYR A 211 0.41 2.90 2.05
CA TYR A 211 -0.33 2.46 3.23
C TYR A 211 -1.81 2.66 2.93
N LYS A 212 -2.60 1.61 3.05
CA LYS A 212 -4.05 1.65 2.78
C LYS A 212 -4.79 0.52 3.48
N GLY A 213 -6.10 0.67 3.64
CA GLY A 213 -6.92 -0.37 4.25
C GLY A 213 -8.39 -0.01 4.27
N MET A 214 -9.22 -0.95 4.75
CA MET A 214 -10.64 -0.72 5.04
C MET A 214 -10.79 0.19 6.27
N LEU A 215 -10.34 1.41 6.11
CA LEU A 215 -10.22 2.42 7.16
C LEU A 215 -11.03 3.65 6.78
N THR A 216 -11.47 4.38 7.79
CA THR A 216 -11.88 5.78 7.62
C THR A 216 -10.65 6.68 7.49
N THR A 217 -10.84 7.91 7.07
CA THR A 217 -9.77 8.90 6.94
C THR A 217 -9.04 9.15 8.25
N MET A 218 -9.77 9.16 9.37
CA MET A 218 -9.24 9.38 10.72
C MET A 218 -8.45 8.19 11.26
N GLN A 219 -8.83 6.97 10.85
CA GLN A 219 -8.19 5.74 11.32
C GLN A 219 -6.82 5.52 10.70
N LEU A 220 -6.58 5.94 9.45
CA LEU A 220 -5.34 5.63 8.74
C LEU A 220 -4.06 6.00 9.51
N PRO A 221 -3.89 7.23 10.05
CA PRO A 221 -2.71 7.60 10.82
C PRO A 221 -2.63 6.91 12.18
N LEU A 222 -3.76 6.50 12.75
CA LEU A 222 -3.79 5.79 14.04
C LEU A 222 -3.40 4.32 13.84
N TYR A 223 -3.91 3.72 12.76
CA TYR A 223 -3.69 2.32 12.43
C TYR A 223 -2.25 2.00 12.04
N TYR A 224 -1.57 2.91 11.32
CA TYR A 224 -0.18 2.74 10.89
C TYR A 224 0.78 3.64 11.69
N PRO A 225 1.40 3.15 12.79
CA PRO A 225 2.37 3.92 13.57
C PRO A 225 3.53 4.49 12.75
N ASP A 226 3.93 3.81 11.66
CA ASP A 226 4.96 4.28 10.73
C ASP A 226 4.68 5.69 10.19
N LEU A 227 3.41 6.04 9.96
CA LEU A 227 3.01 7.34 9.43
C LEU A 227 3.17 8.49 10.44
N ARG A 228 3.34 8.16 11.71
CA ARG A 228 3.56 9.12 12.81
C ARG A 228 5.02 9.19 13.25
N ASP A 229 5.90 8.37 12.68
CA ASP A 229 7.33 8.38 12.99
C ASP A 229 8.02 9.53 12.23
N ASP A 230 8.77 10.36 12.94
CA ASP A 230 9.49 11.51 12.37
C ASP A 230 10.49 11.13 11.27
N ARG A 231 10.91 9.86 11.21
CA ARG A 231 11.77 9.30 10.15
C ARG A 231 11.00 8.92 8.88
N CYS A 232 9.68 8.96 8.91
CA CYS A 232 8.83 8.76 7.73
C CYS A 232 8.84 10.03 6.87
N LEU A 233 9.86 10.18 6.04
CA LEU A 233 10.13 11.38 5.26
C LEU A 233 9.67 11.22 3.81
N SER A 234 8.98 12.24 3.30
CA SER A 234 8.59 12.30 1.89
C SER A 234 8.59 13.74 1.36
N ALA A 235 8.78 13.91 0.07
CA ALA A 235 8.59 15.20 -0.62
C ALA A 235 7.22 15.29 -1.32
N ILE A 236 6.45 14.19 -1.33
CA ILE A 236 5.12 14.11 -1.92
C ILE A 236 4.26 13.14 -1.11
N ALA A 237 3.01 13.51 -0.87
CA ALA A 237 1.98 12.64 -0.32
C ALA A 237 0.74 12.73 -1.22
N ILE A 238 0.25 11.58 -1.67
CA ILE A 238 -1.03 11.48 -2.41
C ILE A 238 -1.97 10.65 -1.54
N VAL A 239 -3.11 11.20 -1.20
CA VAL A 239 -4.09 10.56 -0.33
C VAL A 239 -5.41 10.33 -1.06
N HIS A 240 -6.12 9.28 -0.66
CA HIS A 240 -7.47 9.03 -1.16
C HIS A 240 -8.39 8.60 -0.03
N SER A 241 -9.64 9.03 -0.13
CA SER A 241 -10.77 8.53 0.64
C SER A 241 -11.77 7.89 -0.32
N ARG A 242 -12.03 6.61 -0.15
CA ARG A 242 -12.86 5.83 -1.07
C ARG A 242 -14.33 5.94 -0.71
N PHE A 243 -15.16 6.03 -1.74
CA PHE A 243 -16.59 5.82 -1.67
C PHE A 243 -16.97 4.68 -2.63
N SER A 244 -17.31 3.52 -2.05
CA SER A 244 -17.70 2.31 -2.78
C SER A 244 -19.14 2.40 -3.26
N THR A 245 -19.38 2.80 -4.49
CA THR A 245 -20.74 2.89 -5.04
C THR A 245 -21.18 1.58 -5.72
N ASN A 246 -20.26 0.81 -6.28
CA ASN A 246 -20.54 -0.35 -7.13
C ASN A 246 -19.84 -1.64 -6.72
N THR A 247 -19.05 -1.63 -5.66
CA THR A 247 -18.29 -2.81 -5.17
C THR A 247 -18.37 -2.88 -3.65
N PHE A 248 -18.31 -4.09 -3.10
CA PHE A 248 -18.14 -4.25 -1.66
C PHE A 248 -16.75 -3.80 -1.23
N PRO A 249 -16.62 -3.13 -0.06
CA PRO A 249 -15.32 -2.81 0.50
C PRO A 249 -14.50 -4.08 0.77
N SER A 250 -13.20 -4.00 0.49
CA SER A 250 -12.24 -5.04 0.89
C SER A 250 -10.86 -4.42 1.05
N TRP A 251 -9.98 -5.03 1.85
CA TRP A 251 -8.63 -4.53 2.06
C TRP A 251 -7.84 -4.32 0.76
N PRO A 252 -7.87 -5.23 -0.24
CA PRO A 252 -7.20 -5.00 -1.52
C PRO A 252 -7.81 -3.89 -2.36
N LEU A 253 -9.11 -3.64 -2.23
CA LEU A 253 -9.82 -2.61 -3.01
C LEU A 253 -9.89 -1.24 -2.31
N ALA A 254 -9.47 -1.18 -1.05
CA ALA A 254 -9.48 0.05 -0.25
C ALA A 254 -8.58 1.13 -0.84
#